data_31c78e55d9d71f3edd32dcdab1b4ba94
#
_entry.id   31c78e55d9d71f3edd32dcdab1b4ba94
#
_cell.length_a   1.000
_cell.length_b   1.000
_cell.length_c   1.000
_cell.angle_alpha   90.00
_cell.angle_beta   90.00
_cell.angle_gamma   90.00
#
_symmetry.space_group_name_H-M   'P 1'
#
loop_
_entity.id
_entity.type
_entity.pdbx_description
1 polymer ?
#
loop_
_entity_poly.entity_id
_entity_poly.type
_entity_poly.pdbx_seq_one_letter_code
_entity_poly.pdbx_strand_id
1 'polypeptide(L)'
;MGMDETVSELFVYGTLIFSPVIEAVTGRPHKGQTAKLHDFAAYKVVGDVYPGIWRLEGVTTDGILYQDISKADLEILDRYEGEEYNRELLEVETEDGNMHRAWVYTYRPAYHHMLSETPWNPEYFNESELEAYVAKLSNKKART
;
A
#
# COMPACT_ATOMS: atom_id res chain seq x y z
N MET A 1 25.05 -5.95 17.38
CA MET A 1 24.75 -5.75 17.21
C MET A 1 23.88 -5.84 16.71
N GLY A 2 23.31 -5.90 16.77
CA GLY A 2 22.31 -5.92 16.37
C GLY A 2 21.99 -5.47 15.16
N MET A 3 22.32 -5.49 14.75
CA MET A 3 22.21 -5.08 13.89
C MET A 3 21.47 -5.31 12.98
N ASP A 4 20.98 -5.53 12.90
CA ASP A 4 20.24 -5.92 12.06
C ASP A 4 19.04 -5.47 11.97
N GLU A 5 18.93 -4.39 12.26
CA GLU A 5 17.88 -3.71 12.16
C GLU A 5 17.77 -3.25 10.83
N THR A 6 17.81 -3.99 9.86
CA THR A 6 17.60 -3.61 8.48
C THR A 6 16.19 -3.11 8.31
N VAL A 7 16.05 -1.95 7.77
CA VAL A 7 14.73 -1.44 7.39
C VAL A 7 14.64 -1.39 5.87
N SER A 8 13.42 -1.42 5.37
CA SER A 8 13.15 -1.40 3.94
C SER A 8 12.30 -0.19 3.58
N GLU A 9 12.28 0.12 2.30
CA GLU A 9 11.40 1.15 1.78
C GLU A 9 10.19 0.49 1.15
N LEU A 10 9.03 1.04 1.44
CA LEU A 10 7.76 0.53 0.92
C LEU A 10 6.95 1.67 0.36
N PHE A 11 6.57 1.55 -0.91
CA PHE A 11 5.65 2.51 -1.55
C PHE A 11 4.25 1.93 -1.51
N VAL A 12 3.30 2.72 -1.01
CA VAL A 12 1.91 2.30 -0.93
C VAL A 12 1.03 3.30 -1.68
N TYR A 13 -0.04 2.81 -2.29
CA TYR A 13 -0.92 3.62 -3.12
C TYR A 13 -2.40 3.43 -2.76
N GLY A 14 -2.69 2.52 -1.86
CA GLY A 14 -4.07 2.19 -1.47
C GLY A 14 -4.35 2.58 -0.04
N THR A 15 -5.03 1.70 0.71
CA THR A 15 -5.48 2.02 2.06
C THR A 15 -4.33 2.34 3.02
N LEU A 16 -3.15 1.81 2.76
CA LEU A 16 -2.00 2.05 3.64
C LEU A 16 -1.43 3.47 3.53
N ILE A 17 -1.91 4.29 2.60
CA ILE A 17 -1.48 5.69 2.56
C ILE A 17 -1.99 6.46 3.79
N PHE A 18 -3.03 5.94 4.44
CA PHE A 18 -3.63 6.60 5.60
C PHE A 18 -2.96 6.12 6.88
N SER A 19 -2.44 7.06 7.67
CA SER A 19 -1.74 6.73 8.92
C SER A 19 -2.53 5.81 9.83
N PRO A 20 -3.83 6.01 10.04
CA PRO A 20 -4.58 5.11 10.92
C PRO A 20 -4.59 3.67 10.43
N VAL A 21 -4.53 3.46 9.13
CA VAL A 21 -4.56 2.10 8.58
C VAL A 21 -3.24 1.40 8.82
N ILE A 22 -2.11 2.03 8.45
CA ILE A 22 -0.83 1.36 8.61
C ILE A 22 -0.50 1.17 10.08
N GLU A 23 -0.93 2.10 10.93
CA GLU A 23 -0.73 1.94 12.36
C GLU A 23 -1.57 0.79 12.91
N ALA A 24 -2.82 0.65 12.46
CA ALA A 24 -3.66 -0.46 12.90
C ALA A 24 -3.10 -1.81 12.46
N VAL A 25 -2.50 -1.86 11.27
CA VAL A 25 -1.98 -3.12 10.73
C VAL A 25 -0.66 -3.50 11.40
N THR A 26 0.30 -2.58 11.48
CA THR A 26 1.64 -2.90 12.00
C THR A 26 1.78 -2.73 13.50
N GLY A 27 0.86 -2.00 14.12
CA GLY A 27 0.91 -1.78 15.57
C GLY A 27 1.74 -0.58 15.97
N ARG A 28 2.26 0.18 15.02
CA ARG A 28 3.04 1.38 15.34
C ARG A 28 2.93 2.41 14.23
N PRO A 29 3.15 3.70 14.56
CA PRO A 29 3.10 4.73 13.53
C PRO A 29 4.32 4.70 12.61
N HIS A 30 4.14 5.17 11.39
CA HIS A 30 5.22 5.29 10.42
C HIS A 30 5.17 6.66 9.79
N LYS A 31 6.33 7.21 9.47
CA LYS A 31 6.41 8.50 8.84
C LYS A 31 6.74 8.31 7.36
N GLY A 32 5.87 8.81 6.50
CA GLY A 32 6.05 8.67 5.07
C GLY A 32 6.22 10.00 4.38
N GLN A 33 6.56 9.94 3.11
CA GLN A 33 6.63 11.12 2.27
C GLN A 33 5.93 10.81 0.95
N THR A 34 5.45 11.84 0.27
CA THR A 34 4.76 11.64 -0.99
C THR A 34 5.73 11.15 -2.06
N ALA A 35 5.23 10.28 -2.91
CA ALA A 35 6.03 9.71 -3.99
C ALA A 35 5.13 9.32 -5.14
N LYS A 36 5.74 9.02 -6.29
CA LYS A 36 5.01 8.65 -7.49
C LYS A 36 5.59 7.38 -8.09
N LEU A 37 4.70 6.54 -8.58
CA LEU A 37 5.09 5.34 -9.32
C LEU A 37 4.63 5.53 -10.76
N HIS A 38 5.58 5.58 -11.68
CA HIS A 38 5.29 5.82 -13.09
C HIS A 38 4.94 4.53 -13.80
N ASP A 39 4.06 4.64 -14.78
CA ASP A 39 3.62 3.55 -15.67
C ASP A 39 2.80 2.48 -14.95
N PHE A 40 2.04 2.91 -13.95
CA PHE A 40 1.07 2.05 -13.26
C PHE A 40 -0.18 2.85 -12.95
N ALA A 41 -1.32 2.18 -12.94
CA ALA A 41 -2.61 2.77 -12.58
C ALA A 41 -3.27 1.95 -11.49
N ALA A 42 -3.94 2.62 -10.57
CA ALA A 42 -4.64 1.97 -9.47
C ALA A 42 -6.13 1.91 -9.78
N TYR A 43 -6.68 0.69 -9.79
CA TYR A 43 -8.08 0.46 -10.08
C TYR A 43 -8.75 -0.18 -8.88
N LYS A 44 -10.02 0.13 -8.69
CA LYS A 44 -10.80 -0.45 -7.61
C LYS A 44 -10.99 -1.93 -7.85
N VAL A 45 -10.81 -2.74 -6.81
CA VAL A 45 -11.12 -4.17 -6.86
C VAL A 45 -12.63 -4.33 -6.73
N VAL A 46 -13.23 -5.17 -7.59
CA VAL A 46 -14.68 -5.34 -7.63
C VAL A 46 -15.18 -5.83 -6.27
N GLY A 47 -16.16 -5.12 -5.72
CA GLY A 47 -16.76 -5.52 -4.46
C GLY A 47 -16.00 -5.13 -3.22
N ASP A 48 -14.86 -4.45 -3.37
CA ASP A 48 -14.04 -4.09 -2.23
C ASP A 48 -13.75 -2.59 -2.21
N VAL A 49 -13.19 -2.11 -1.10
CA VAL A 49 -12.91 -0.69 -0.92
C VAL A 49 -11.45 -0.34 -1.21
N TYR A 50 -10.64 -1.33 -1.53
CA TYR A 50 -9.21 -1.15 -1.77
C TYR A 50 -8.88 -1.36 -3.26
N PRO A 51 -7.72 -0.84 -3.70
CA PRO A 51 -7.33 -0.96 -5.10
C PRO A 51 -6.32 -2.07 -5.36
N GLY A 52 -6.15 -2.39 -6.64
CA GLY A 52 -4.98 -3.09 -7.13
C GLY A 52 -4.29 -2.21 -8.15
N ILE A 53 -2.97 -2.41 -8.32
CA ILE A 53 -2.21 -1.63 -9.27
C ILE A 53 -1.86 -2.49 -10.48
N TRP A 54 -1.92 -1.87 -11.66
CA TRP A 54 -1.67 -2.58 -12.90
C TRP A 54 -0.82 -1.74 -13.82
N ARG A 55 0.10 -2.37 -14.52
CA ARG A 55 1.00 -1.63 -15.39
C ARG A 55 0.22 -0.99 -16.54
N LEU A 56 0.46 0.31 -16.73
CA LEU A 56 -0.18 1.05 -17.80
C LEU A 56 0.73 2.21 -18.18
N GLU A 57 1.39 2.07 -19.31
CA GLU A 57 2.36 3.04 -19.77
C GLU A 57 1.78 4.44 -19.85
N GLY A 58 2.51 5.42 -19.36
CA GLY A 58 2.10 6.81 -19.43
C GLY A 58 1.25 7.30 -18.26
N VAL A 59 0.83 6.39 -17.38
CA VAL A 59 0.01 6.77 -16.23
C VAL A 59 0.87 6.75 -14.98
N THR A 60 0.65 7.70 -14.07
CA THR A 60 1.40 7.80 -12.82
C THR A 60 0.44 7.64 -11.65
N THR A 61 0.83 6.84 -10.67
CA THR A 61 0.07 6.65 -9.46
C THR A 61 0.77 7.35 -8.31
N ASP A 62 0.02 8.21 -7.61
CA ASP A 62 0.54 8.89 -6.42
C ASP A 62 0.41 7.99 -5.21
N GLY A 63 1.33 8.13 -4.28
CA GLY A 63 1.29 7.34 -3.05
C GLY A 63 2.23 7.89 -1.99
N ILE A 64 2.53 7.04 -1.04
CA ILE A 64 3.39 7.39 0.10
C ILE A 64 4.55 6.40 0.15
N LEU A 65 5.76 6.92 0.39
CA LEU A 65 6.93 6.10 0.59
C LEU A 65 7.28 6.09 2.07
N TYR A 66 7.28 4.90 2.67
CA TYR A 66 7.72 4.70 4.04
C TYR A 66 9.13 4.13 3.99
N GLN A 67 10.03 4.66 4.79
CA GLN A 67 11.44 4.25 4.76
C GLN A 67 11.86 3.51 6.03
N ASP A 68 10.94 3.28 6.95
CA ASP A 68 11.24 2.68 8.24
C ASP A 68 10.53 1.33 8.46
N ILE A 69 10.30 0.59 7.41
CA ILE A 69 9.56 -0.67 7.48
C ILE A 69 10.53 -1.80 7.87
N SER A 70 10.31 -2.41 9.03
CA SER A 70 11.16 -3.50 9.48
C SER A 70 10.79 -4.81 8.78
N LYS A 71 11.63 -5.82 8.94
CA LYS A 71 11.33 -7.13 8.38
C LYS A 71 10.03 -7.70 8.98
N ALA A 72 9.84 -7.47 10.28
CA ALA A 72 8.62 -7.94 10.95
C ALA A 72 7.40 -7.22 10.41
N ASP A 73 7.52 -5.90 10.15
CA ASP A 73 6.43 -5.14 9.55
C ASP A 73 6.08 -5.70 8.17
N LEU A 74 7.09 -6.04 7.36
CA LEU A 74 6.84 -6.58 6.02
C LEU A 74 6.07 -7.89 6.09
N GLU A 75 6.38 -8.75 7.06
CA GLU A 75 5.66 -10.01 7.19
C GLU A 75 4.20 -9.79 7.53
N ILE A 76 3.94 -8.81 8.41
CA ILE A 76 2.57 -8.47 8.76
C ILE A 76 1.83 -7.89 7.56
N LEU A 77 2.50 -7.01 6.82
CA LEU A 77 1.89 -6.36 5.66
C LEU A 77 1.64 -7.36 4.54
N ASP A 78 2.53 -8.33 4.35
CA ASP A 78 2.32 -9.39 3.37
C ASP A 78 1.03 -10.15 3.67
N ARG A 79 0.78 -10.45 4.95
CA ARG A 79 -0.44 -11.14 5.34
C ARG A 79 -1.67 -10.26 5.19
N TYR A 80 -1.51 -8.97 5.46
CA TYR A 80 -2.60 -8.01 5.31
C TYR A 80 -3.05 -7.90 3.85
N GLU A 81 -2.09 -7.83 2.92
CA GLU A 81 -2.41 -7.69 1.49
C GLU A 81 -3.01 -8.98 0.94
N GLY A 82 -2.49 -10.13 1.37
CA GLY A 82 -3.06 -11.41 0.99
C GLY A 82 -2.55 -11.92 -0.35
N GLU A 83 -3.17 -13.00 -0.80
CA GLU A 83 -2.65 -13.74 -1.96
C GLU A 83 -2.96 -13.10 -3.30
N GLU A 84 -3.76 -12.07 -3.32
CA GLU A 84 -4.05 -11.36 -4.58
C GLU A 84 -2.91 -10.46 -5.02
N TYR A 85 -1.93 -10.23 -4.16
CA TYR A 85 -0.84 -9.30 -4.42
C TYR A 85 0.52 -9.98 -4.40
N ASN A 86 1.43 -9.48 -5.24
CA ASN A 86 2.84 -9.81 -5.17
C ASN A 86 3.56 -8.61 -4.60
N ARG A 87 4.68 -8.82 -3.93
CA ARG A 87 5.52 -7.72 -3.46
C ARG A 87 6.76 -7.68 -4.35
N GLU A 88 6.90 -6.60 -5.11
CA GLU A 88 7.97 -6.44 -6.09
C GLU A 88 8.78 -5.20 -5.81
N LEU A 89 10.07 -5.22 -6.14
CA LEU A 89 10.92 -4.04 -6.03
C LEU A 89 10.78 -3.22 -7.30
N LEU A 90 10.35 -1.98 -7.15
CA LEU A 90 10.16 -1.06 -8.27
C LEU A 90 10.77 0.29 -7.91
N GLU A 91 10.99 1.13 -8.90
CA GLU A 91 11.52 2.46 -8.67
C GLU A 91 10.40 3.47 -8.53
N VAL A 92 10.48 4.29 -7.51
CA VAL A 92 9.52 5.36 -7.27
C VAL A 92 10.26 6.68 -7.15
N GLU A 93 9.57 7.77 -7.44
CA GLU A 93 10.16 9.09 -7.43
C GLU A 93 9.58 9.92 -6.30
N THR A 94 10.45 10.48 -5.46
CA THR A 94 10.01 11.40 -4.40
C THR A 94 9.97 12.81 -4.93
N GLU A 95 9.38 13.74 -4.13
CA GLU A 95 9.17 15.11 -4.58
C GLU A 95 10.45 15.85 -4.93
N ASP A 96 11.57 15.47 -4.34
CA ASP A 96 12.85 16.09 -4.64
C ASP A 96 13.47 15.56 -5.93
N GLY A 97 12.77 14.69 -6.65
CA GLY A 97 13.25 14.15 -7.92
C GLY A 97 14.16 12.95 -7.77
N ASN A 98 14.42 12.50 -6.55
CA ASN A 98 15.26 11.33 -6.34
C ASN A 98 14.49 10.04 -6.58
N MET A 99 15.17 9.03 -7.11
CA MET A 99 14.57 7.73 -7.33
C MET A 99 14.94 6.81 -6.18
N HIS A 100 13.96 6.04 -5.73
CA HIS A 100 14.15 5.08 -4.66
C HIS A 100 13.67 3.72 -5.11
N ARG A 101 14.38 2.69 -4.72
CA ARG A 101 13.97 1.34 -5.03
C ARG A 101 13.19 0.84 -3.83
N ALA A 102 11.91 0.57 -4.02
CA ALA A 102 11.00 0.27 -2.92
C ALA A 102 10.15 -0.95 -3.22
N TRP A 103 9.69 -1.62 -2.17
CA TRP A 103 8.72 -2.69 -2.32
C TRP A 103 7.36 -2.07 -2.68
N VAL A 104 6.65 -2.73 -3.58
CA VAL A 104 5.31 -2.30 -4.01
C VAL A 104 4.45 -3.55 -4.11
N TYR A 105 3.23 -3.49 -3.59
CA TYR A 105 2.29 -4.60 -3.72
C TYR A 105 1.57 -4.46 -5.06
N THR A 106 1.91 -5.33 -6.02
CA THR A 106 1.30 -5.31 -7.34
C THR A 106 0.23 -6.40 -7.41
N TYR A 107 -0.81 -6.16 -8.20
CA TYR A 107 -1.91 -7.10 -8.28
C TYR A 107 -1.50 -8.28 -9.16
N ARG A 108 -1.81 -9.51 -8.72
CA ARG A 108 -1.39 -10.70 -9.48
C ARG A 108 -2.21 -10.87 -10.74
N PRO A 109 -1.56 -11.24 -11.85
CA PRO A 109 -2.30 -11.47 -13.09
C PRO A 109 -3.43 -12.50 -12.95
N ALA A 110 -3.27 -13.49 -12.07
CA ALA A 110 -4.30 -14.51 -11.88
C ALA A 110 -5.61 -13.91 -11.35
N TYR A 111 -5.54 -12.73 -10.71
CA TYR A 111 -6.73 -12.09 -10.16
C TYR A 111 -7.15 -10.88 -10.97
N HIS A 112 -6.57 -10.68 -12.15
CA HIS A 112 -6.86 -9.48 -12.97
C HIS A 112 -8.34 -9.28 -13.22
N HIS A 113 -9.09 -10.37 -13.32
CA HIS A 113 -10.54 -10.29 -13.56
C HIS A 113 -11.29 -9.60 -12.42
N MET A 114 -10.67 -9.46 -11.25
CA MET A 114 -11.28 -8.77 -10.12
C MET A 114 -11.02 -7.28 -10.13
N LEU A 115 -10.13 -6.79 -10.99
CA LEU A 115 -9.92 -5.35 -11.11
C LEU A 115 -10.99 -4.73 -11.98
N SER A 116 -11.59 -3.66 -11.48
CA SER A 116 -12.55 -2.91 -12.29
C SER A 116 -11.79 -1.95 -13.19
N GLU A 117 -12.52 -1.24 -14.05
CA GLU A 117 -11.92 -0.20 -14.87
C GLU A 117 -12.08 1.16 -14.20
N THR A 118 -12.58 1.18 -12.98
CA THR A 118 -12.81 2.42 -12.24
C THR A 118 -11.55 2.77 -11.45
N PRO A 119 -10.97 3.96 -11.68
CA PRO A 119 -9.81 4.37 -10.87
C PRO A 119 -10.19 4.45 -9.40
N TRP A 120 -9.28 4.02 -8.53
CA TRP A 120 -9.52 4.10 -7.10
C TRP A 120 -9.37 5.54 -6.64
N ASN A 121 -10.32 6.01 -5.83
CA ASN A 121 -10.32 7.40 -5.37
C ASN A 121 -9.99 7.45 -3.88
N PRO A 122 -8.77 7.88 -3.51
CA PRO A 122 -8.39 7.92 -2.09
C PRO A 122 -9.21 8.93 -1.29
N GLU A 123 -9.68 10.00 -1.92
CA GLU A 123 -10.48 11.00 -1.20
C GLU A 123 -11.84 10.43 -0.83
N TYR A 124 -12.43 9.68 -1.74
CA TYR A 124 -13.70 9.03 -1.44
C TYR A 124 -13.55 8.02 -0.31
N PHE A 125 -12.46 7.24 -0.33
CA PHE A 125 -12.19 6.28 0.73
C PHE A 125 -12.04 7.02 2.07
N ASN A 126 -11.27 8.10 2.08
CA ASN A 126 -11.03 8.89 3.28
C ASN A 126 -12.33 9.41 3.89
N GLU A 127 -13.20 9.96 3.06
CA GLU A 127 -14.43 10.58 3.54
C GLU A 127 -15.54 9.61 3.87
N SER A 128 -15.59 8.49 3.18
CA SER A 128 -16.75 7.61 3.24
C SER A 128 -16.51 6.26 3.87
N GLU A 129 -15.25 5.79 3.87
CA GLU A 129 -14.97 4.42 4.24
C GLU A 129 -13.87 4.23 5.28
N LEU A 130 -13.03 5.21 5.48
CA LEU A 130 -11.84 5.06 6.32
C LEU A 130 -12.18 4.70 7.76
N GLU A 131 -13.14 5.42 8.35
CA GLU A 131 -13.46 5.22 9.76
C GLU A 131 -13.96 3.80 10.03
N ALA A 132 -14.86 3.33 9.19
CA ALA A 132 -15.38 1.97 9.35
C ALA A 132 -14.31 0.93 9.08
N TYR A 133 -13.43 1.20 8.14
CA TYR A 133 -12.35 0.29 7.79
C TYR A 133 -11.37 0.12 8.96
N VAL A 134 -10.97 1.24 9.57
CA VAL A 134 -10.07 1.20 10.72
C VAL A 134 -10.73 0.50 11.91
N ALA A 135 -12.00 0.77 12.15
CA ALA A 135 -12.74 0.12 13.22
C ALA A 135 -12.77 -1.39 13.03
N LYS A 136 -12.96 -1.84 11.78
CA LYS A 136 -12.98 -3.25 11.47
C LYS A 136 -11.64 -3.91 11.72
N LEU A 137 -10.55 -3.24 11.36
CA LEU A 137 -9.20 -3.75 11.61
C LEU A 137 -8.93 -3.87 13.11
N SER A 138 -9.33 -2.86 13.88
CA SER A 138 -9.12 -2.85 15.32
C SER A 138 -9.91 -3.96 16.00
N ASN A 139 -11.16 -4.16 15.59
CA ASN A 139 -12.00 -5.21 16.17
C ASN A 139 -11.44 -6.59 15.86
N LYS A 140 -10.95 -6.78 14.65
CA LYS A 140 -10.35 -8.04 14.26
C LYS A 140 -9.10 -8.33 15.10
N LYS A 141 -8.32 -7.29 15.35
CA LYS A 141 -7.13 -7.44 16.17
C LYS A 141 -7.48 -7.77 17.61
N ALA A 142 -8.50 -7.16 18.15
CA ALA A 142 -8.91 -7.38 19.52
C ALA A 142 -9.40 -8.79 19.76
N ARG A 143 -9.81 -9.49 18.72
CA ARG A 143 -10.31 -10.85 18.87
C ARG A 143 -9.23 -11.90 18.86
N THR A 144 -8.02 -11.51 18.54
CA THR A 144 -6.93 -12.44 18.52
C THR A 144 -6.06 -12.25 19.75
#